data_560fecba9c7bcaaac4966ab7e98cec9c
#
_entry.id   560fecba9c7bcaaac4966ab7e98cec9c
#
_cell.length_a   1.000
_cell.length_b   1.000
_cell.length_c   1.000
_cell.angle_alpha   90.00
_cell.angle_beta   90.00
_cell.angle_gamma   90.00
#
_symmetry.space_group_name_H-M   'P 1'
#
loop_
_entity.id
_entity.type
_entity.pdbx_description
1 polymer ?
#
loop_
_entity_poly.entity_id
_entity_poly.type
_entity_poly.pdbx_seq_one_letter_code
_entity_poly.pdbx_strand_id
1 'polypeptide(L)'
;MKKNTQNILLTGASGFLGGHIKNHLYKQPNRWQIFIINSREEFKNFEENFANHKIDIVIHCGFSINFEASSSQGQSENIKNTRRVFKFAEERGSAYAIFLSAAGTLGVSEHDQVRNEDHFGKTDSGFVDYLNTQYIQDKIACQKIIDDLSVPATTLYLTTVYGRSMDANVVDGLKGVCGSNPIVLYPPGGSSFLDLRDFLIALDLILSKRPTGGMVLSSGNVLFSGLYHAVLDLYKIRRRKLMIPIPLQAKVIFDLGCMRKFPSLKNIAVLKTSFGYKYYSAQRAQRLIGWSPRYTLDDSLKEVLNPSTPLP
;
A
#
# COMPACT_ATOMS: atom_id res chain seq x y z
N MET A 1 8.25 35.84 -11.44
CA MET A 1 7.74 35.59 -10.09
C MET A 1 8.47 34.42 -9.52
N LYS A 2 9.22 34.54 -8.41
CA LYS A 2 9.79 33.36 -7.69
C LYS A 2 8.60 32.55 -7.20
N LYS A 3 8.41 31.30 -7.69
CA LYS A 3 7.45 30.37 -7.10
C LYS A 3 7.89 30.15 -5.65
N ASN A 4 7.05 30.51 -4.69
CA ASN A 4 7.33 30.21 -3.28
C ASN A 4 7.45 28.71 -3.13
N THR A 5 8.61 28.24 -2.70
CA THR A 5 8.85 26.84 -2.33
C THR A 5 7.89 26.48 -1.19
N GLN A 6 7.19 25.34 -1.30
CA GLN A 6 6.29 24.87 -0.26
C GLN A 6 6.98 23.84 0.61
N ASN A 7 6.65 23.86 1.90
CA ASN A 7 7.24 23.01 2.92
C ASN A 7 6.39 21.74 3.12
N ILE A 8 7.02 20.59 2.94
CA ILE A 8 6.39 19.26 3.13
C ILE A 8 6.98 18.61 4.37
N LEU A 9 6.15 18.18 5.30
CA LEU A 9 6.53 17.25 6.35
C LEU A 9 6.20 15.83 5.89
N LEU A 10 7.22 14.98 5.76
CA LEU A 10 7.10 13.58 5.37
C LEU A 10 7.46 12.66 6.54
N THR A 11 6.53 11.83 6.98
CA THR A 11 6.80 10.79 7.98
C THR A 11 7.06 9.44 7.31
N GLY A 12 7.86 8.58 7.97
CA GLY A 12 8.15 7.25 7.43
C GLY A 12 9.08 7.25 6.22
N ALA A 13 9.93 8.28 6.10
CA ALA A 13 10.84 8.46 4.98
C ALA A 13 11.95 7.40 4.87
N SER A 14 12.14 6.55 5.89
CA SER A 14 13.02 5.37 5.86
C SER A 14 12.35 4.12 5.29
N GLY A 15 11.02 4.08 5.18
CA GLY A 15 10.28 2.96 4.60
C GLY A 15 10.33 2.94 3.07
N PHE A 16 9.83 1.85 2.49
CA PHE A 16 9.81 1.65 1.02
C PHE A 16 9.17 2.84 0.29
N LEU A 17 7.90 3.14 0.55
CA LEU A 17 7.20 4.23 -0.14
C LEU A 17 7.74 5.61 0.27
N GLY A 18 7.94 5.83 1.57
CA GLY A 18 8.44 7.12 2.06
C GLY A 18 9.83 7.45 1.51
N GLY A 19 10.72 6.47 1.36
CA GLY A 19 12.02 6.64 0.73
C GLY A 19 11.92 7.06 -0.73
N HIS A 20 11.01 6.45 -1.49
CA HIS A 20 10.77 6.81 -2.89
C HIS A 20 10.12 8.20 -3.02
N ILE A 21 9.14 8.53 -2.18
CA ILE A 21 8.54 9.87 -2.10
C ILE A 21 9.63 10.91 -1.82
N LYS A 22 10.45 10.69 -0.79
CA LYS A 22 11.56 11.57 -0.44
C LYS A 22 12.46 11.84 -1.64
N ASN A 23 12.94 10.78 -2.29
CA ASN A 23 13.86 10.89 -3.42
C ASN A 23 13.23 11.58 -4.63
N HIS A 24 11.93 11.33 -4.88
CA HIS A 24 11.17 11.97 -5.95
C HIS A 24 11.00 13.48 -5.72
N LEU A 25 10.65 13.88 -4.50
CA LEU A 25 10.46 15.29 -4.16
C LEU A 25 11.79 16.05 -4.12
N TYR A 26 12.91 15.42 -3.71
CA TYR A 26 14.25 16.06 -3.75
C TYR A 26 14.72 16.37 -5.16
N LYS A 27 14.22 15.71 -6.19
CA LYS A 27 14.50 16.08 -7.59
C LYS A 27 13.85 17.40 -8.01
N GLN A 28 12.99 17.98 -7.16
CA GLN A 28 12.21 19.21 -7.44
C GLN A 28 12.49 20.32 -6.38
N PRO A 29 13.76 20.71 -6.10
CA PRO A 29 14.10 21.59 -4.98
C PRO A 29 13.53 23.02 -5.12
N ASN A 30 13.23 23.45 -6.33
CA ASN A 30 12.60 24.77 -6.59
C ASN A 30 11.09 24.78 -6.27
N ARG A 31 10.52 23.61 -5.99
CA ARG A 31 9.08 23.44 -5.71
C ARG A 31 8.84 23.01 -4.27
N TRP A 32 9.71 22.18 -3.69
CA TRP A 32 9.53 21.56 -2.40
C TRP A 32 10.75 21.73 -1.48
N GLN A 33 10.51 22.16 -0.25
CA GLN A 33 11.42 21.97 0.88
C GLN A 33 10.86 20.85 1.74
N ILE A 34 11.69 19.83 2.06
CA ILE A 34 11.20 18.60 2.71
C ILE A 34 11.78 18.51 4.12
N PHE A 35 10.89 18.41 5.08
CA PHE A 35 11.17 18.05 6.46
C PHE A 35 10.80 16.60 6.66
N ILE A 36 11.69 15.80 7.21
CA ILE A 36 11.49 14.34 7.27
C ILE A 36 11.56 13.83 8.70
N ILE A 37 10.77 12.79 8.97
CA ILE A 37 10.83 12.00 10.19
C ILE A 37 11.15 10.56 9.78
N ASN A 38 12.40 10.13 10.03
CA ASN A 38 12.93 8.84 9.58
C ASN A 38 12.82 7.74 10.63
N SER A 39 12.84 8.10 11.91
CA SER A 39 12.97 7.14 13.00
C SER A 39 11.89 7.33 14.05
N ARG A 40 11.73 6.29 14.90
CA ARG A 40 10.86 6.38 16.08
C ARG A 40 11.37 7.42 17.10
N GLU A 41 12.68 7.62 17.17
CA GLU A 41 13.29 8.61 18.07
C GLU A 41 12.96 10.03 17.60
N GLU A 42 13.15 10.33 16.32
CA GLU A 42 12.76 11.62 15.72
C GLU A 42 11.25 11.87 15.90
N PHE A 43 10.45 10.80 15.86
CA PHE A 43 9.00 10.91 16.04
C PHE A 43 8.58 11.31 17.46
N LYS A 44 9.41 11.07 18.47
CA LYS A 44 9.06 11.42 19.86
C LYS A 44 8.88 12.92 20.07
N ASN A 45 9.72 13.73 19.44
CA ASN A 45 9.80 15.17 19.67
C ASN A 45 9.62 16.00 18.39
N PHE A 46 8.97 15.44 17.36
CA PHE A 46 8.88 16.13 16.07
C PHE A 46 8.08 17.43 16.17
N GLU A 47 7.09 17.51 17.04
CA GLU A 47 6.30 18.71 17.23
C GLU A 47 7.19 19.88 17.70
N GLU A 48 8.13 19.63 18.61
CA GLU A 48 9.09 20.62 19.10
C GLU A 48 10.14 20.97 18.03
N ASN A 49 10.67 19.94 17.37
CA ASN A 49 11.69 20.09 16.33
C ASN A 49 11.20 20.94 15.14
N PHE A 50 9.92 20.84 14.82
CA PHE A 50 9.31 21.60 13.71
C PHE A 50 8.41 22.74 14.18
N ALA A 51 8.44 23.11 15.49
CA ALA A 51 7.61 24.15 16.06
C ALA A 51 7.74 25.51 15.36
N ASN A 52 8.93 25.87 14.91
CA ASN A 52 9.22 27.15 14.27
C ASN A 52 9.19 27.10 12.73
N HIS A 53 8.78 25.94 12.16
CA HIS A 53 8.69 25.78 10.72
C HIS A 53 7.24 25.90 10.24
N LYS A 54 7.04 26.68 9.19
CA LYS A 54 5.78 26.63 8.48
C LYS A 54 5.72 25.33 7.69
N ILE A 55 4.72 24.50 7.92
CA ILE A 55 4.46 23.27 7.18
C ILE A 55 3.21 23.48 6.31
N ASP A 56 3.39 23.50 5.00
CA ASP A 56 2.29 23.71 4.06
C ASP A 56 1.53 22.41 3.75
N ILE A 57 2.25 21.29 3.70
CA ILE A 57 1.70 19.97 3.36
C ILE A 57 2.25 18.90 4.31
N VAL A 58 1.40 17.99 4.75
CA VAL A 58 1.81 16.82 5.52
C VAL A 58 1.55 15.55 4.70
N ILE A 59 2.57 14.68 4.57
CA ILE A 59 2.46 13.35 3.96
C ILE A 59 2.78 12.30 5.03
N HIS A 60 1.77 11.54 5.44
CA HIS A 60 1.92 10.53 6.48
C HIS A 60 2.02 9.12 5.88
N CYS A 61 3.26 8.58 5.84
CA CYS A 61 3.59 7.23 5.39
C CYS A 61 4.04 6.32 6.52
N GLY A 62 4.41 6.88 7.69
CA GLY A 62 4.97 6.14 8.82
C GLY A 62 3.95 5.23 9.47
N PHE A 63 4.04 3.91 9.19
CA PHE A 63 3.10 2.93 9.68
C PHE A 63 3.76 1.56 9.86
N SER A 64 3.59 0.95 11.02
CA SER A 64 4.08 -0.42 11.29
C SER A 64 3.06 -1.44 10.82
N ILE A 65 3.51 -2.46 10.10
CA ILE A 65 2.66 -3.53 9.58
C ILE A 65 2.64 -4.70 10.56
N ASN A 66 1.46 -5.03 11.08
CA ASN A 66 1.22 -6.22 11.90
C ASN A 66 -0.10 -6.87 11.47
N PHE A 67 -0.03 -8.09 10.92
CA PHE A 67 -1.19 -8.86 10.48
C PHE A 67 -1.70 -9.86 11.52
N GLU A 68 -1.27 -9.78 12.77
CA GLU A 68 -1.87 -10.53 13.86
C GLU A 68 -3.31 -10.04 14.12
N ALA A 69 -4.11 -10.84 14.80
CA ALA A 69 -5.45 -10.42 15.19
C ALA A 69 -5.39 -9.17 16.07
N SER A 70 -6.30 -8.23 15.84
CA SER A 70 -6.36 -7.01 16.63
C SER A 70 -6.65 -7.33 18.09
N SER A 71 -5.81 -6.83 19.00
CA SER A 71 -6.07 -6.89 20.43
C SER A 71 -7.00 -5.75 20.82
N SER A 72 -8.06 -6.04 21.58
CA SER A 72 -9.00 -5.02 22.07
C SER A 72 -8.44 -4.09 23.15
N GLN A 73 -7.19 -4.28 23.57
CA GLN A 73 -6.58 -3.51 24.64
C GLN A 73 -5.78 -2.31 24.11
N GLY A 74 -6.42 -1.14 24.14
CA GLY A 74 -5.77 0.16 23.93
C GLY A 74 -5.61 0.54 22.44
N GLN A 75 -5.27 1.82 22.20
CA GLN A 75 -4.93 2.31 20.86
C GLN A 75 -3.51 1.90 20.49
N SER A 76 -3.34 1.37 19.27
CA SER A 76 -2.00 1.05 18.75
C SER A 76 -1.15 2.31 18.58
N GLU A 77 0.18 2.12 18.52
CA GLU A 77 1.11 3.21 18.23
C GLU A 77 0.85 3.83 16.85
N ASN A 78 0.37 3.06 15.87
CA ASN A 78 -0.04 3.58 14.57
C ASN A 78 -1.14 4.64 14.69
N ILE A 79 -2.19 4.36 15.48
CA ILE A 79 -3.31 5.28 15.68
C ILE A 79 -2.87 6.53 16.46
N LYS A 80 -2.10 6.36 17.54
CA LYS A 80 -1.58 7.47 18.34
C LYS A 80 -0.71 8.40 17.49
N ASN A 81 0.20 7.82 16.72
CA ASN A 81 1.12 8.56 15.88
C ASN A 81 0.39 9.29 14.75
N THR A 82 -0.58 8.64 14.10
CA THR A 82 -1.41 9.27 13.08
C THR A 82 -2.15 10.49 13.66
N ARG A 83 -2.74 10.34 14.85
CA ARG A 83 -3.43 11.45 15.53
C ARG A 83 -2.49 12.63 15.83
N ARG A 84 -1.28 12.36 16.32
CA ARG A 84 -0.28 13.41 16.60
C ARG A 84 0.11 14.17 15.34
N VAL A 85 0.40 13.45 14.24
CA VAL A 85 0.80 14.04 12.96
C VAL A 85 -0.28 14.97 12.41
N PHE A 86 -1.54 14.54 12.42
CA PHE A 86 -2.60 15.35 11.84
C PHE A 86 -3.07 16.47 12.77
N LYS A 87 -3.01 16.28 14.09
CA LYS A 87 -3.19 17.36 15.04
C LYS A 87 -2.13 18.46 14.85
N PHE A 88 -0.87 18.07 14.66
CA PHE A 88 0.20 19.02 14.33
C PHE A 88 -0.08 19.75 13.01
N ALA A 89 -0.59 19.09 11.98
CA ALA A 89 -0.97 19.73 10.74
C ALA A 89 -2.05 20.81 10.95
N GLU A 90 -3.06 20.55 11.78
CA GLU A 90 -4.10 21.51 12.14
C GLU A 90 -3.53 22.71 12.93
N GLU A 91 -2.75 22.43 13.97
CA GLU A 91 -2.14 23.47 14.83
C GLU A 91 -1.18 24.39 14.06
N ARG A 92 -0.56 23.89 12.99
CA ARG A 92 0.33 24.66 12.11
C ARG A 92 -0.37 25.33 10.95
N GLY A 93 -1.68 25.14 10.80
CA GLY A 93 -2.44 25.70 9.70
C GLY A 93 -1.96 25.17 8.34
N SER A 94 -1.60 23.89 8.28
CA SER A 94 -1.22 23.25 7.02
C SER A 94 -2.34 23.38 6.00
N ALA A 95 -1.96 23.63 4.74
CA ALA A 95 -2.94 23.83 3.68
C ALA A 95 -3.48 22.52 3.09
N TYR A 96 -2.79 21.40 3.35
CA TYR A 96 -3.16 20.09 2.81
C TYR A 96 -2.51 18.93 3.55
N ALA A 97 -3.20 17.80 3.59
CA ALA A 97 -2.71 16.55 4.19
C ALA A 97 -2.93 15.34 3.28
N ILE A 98 -1.98 14.41 3.29
CA ILE A 98 -2.05 13.14 2.55
C ILE A 98 -1.80 11.99 3.52
N PHE A 99 -2.72 11.03 3.56
CA PHE A 99 -2.57 9.80 4.31
C PHE A 99 -2.42 8.60 3.37
N LEU A 100 -1.32 7.85 3.51
CA LEU A 100 -1.15 6.59 2.80
C LEU A 100 -1.85 5.46 3.55
N SER A 101 -2.97 5.03 3.03
CA SER A 101 -3.75 3.90 3.52
C SER A 101 -3.53 2.66 2.65
N ALA A 102 -4.28 1.61 2.88
CA ALA A 102 -4.20 0.36 2.14
C ALA A 102 -5.56 0.02 1.52
N ALA A 103 -5.57 -0.41 0.26
CA ALA A 103 -6.79 -0.86 -0.40
C ALA A 103 -7.42 -2.09 0.29
N GLY A 104 -6.65 -2.82 1.10
CA GLY A 104 -7.17 -3.89 1.93
C GLY A 104 -8.29 -3.47 2.91
N THR A 105 -8.38 -2.17 3.27
CA THR A 105 -9.49 -1.63 4.06
C THR A 105 -10.83 -1.65 3.32
N LEU A 106 -10.81 -1.83 2.01
CA LEU A 106 -11.98 -2.01 1.15
C LEU A 106 -12.42 -3.48 1.07
N GLY A 107 -11.70 -4.37 1.79
CA GLY A 107 -11.99 -5.80 1.92
C GLY A 107 -11.61 -6.65 0.72
N VAL A 108 -12.06 -7.90 0.79
CA VAL A 108 -11.80 -8.96 -0.20
C VAL A 108 -13.13 -9.52 -0.66
N SER A 109 -13.26 -9.85 -1.94
CA SER A 109 -14.43 -10.53 -2.48
C SER A 109 -14.18 -12.03 -2.66
N GLU A 110 -15.21 -12.85 -2.44
CA GLU A 110 -15.20 -14.28 -2.75
C GLU A 110 -15.31 -14.54 -4.25
N HIS A 111 -15.84 -13.59 -4.98
CA HIS A 111 -16.04 -13.66 -6.43
C HIS A 111 -15.18 -12.62 -7.15
N ASP A 112 -15.03 -12.78 -8.46
CA ASP A 112 -14.32 -11.85 -9.33
C ASP A 112 -15.11 -10.53 -9.46
N GLN A 113 -15.12 -9.77 -8.36
CA GLN A 113 -15.79 -8.46 -8.28
C GLN A 113 -14.78 -7.37 -7.92
N VAL A 114 -14.88 -6.25 -8.62
CA VAL A 114 -14.05 -5.08 -8.38
C VAL A 114 -14.69 -4.19 -7.31
N ARG A 115 -13.96 -3.97 -6.23
CA ARG A 115 -14.39 -3.11 -5.11
C ARG A 115 -13.89 -1.68 -5.33
N ASN A 116 -14.56 -0.74 -4.70
CA ASN A 116 -14.22 0.69 -4.73
C ASN A 116 -14.32 1.26 -3.31
N GLU A 117 -14.18 2.56 -3.17
CA GLU A 117 -14.18 3.28 -1.90
C GLU A 117 -15.49 3.13 -1.10
N ASP A 118 -16.60 2.77 -1.74
CA ASP A 118 -17.90 2.57 -1.06
C ASP A 118 -17.94 1.26 -0.24
N HIS A 119 -16.92 0.41 -0.44
CA HIS A 119 -16.74 -0.85 0.32
C HIS A 119 -15.85 -0.67 1.57
N PHE A 120 -15.48 0.56 1.93
CA PHE A 120 -14.62 0.81 3.10
C PHE A 120 -15.16 0.15 4.36
N GLY A 121 -14.29 -0.61 5.05
CA GLY A 121 -14.63 -1.34 6.27
C GLY A 121 -15.52 -2.58 6.06
N LYS A 122 -15.77 -3.01 4.82
CA LYS A 122 -16.63 -4.14 4.47
C LYS A 122 -15.82 -5.22 3.73
N THR A 123 -16.15 -6.49 3.99
CA THR A 123 -15.54 -7.63 3.29
C THR A 123 -16.55 -8.77 3.20
N ASP A 124 -16.35 -9.71 2.29
CA ASP A 124 -17.16 -10.90 2.24
C ASP A 124 -16.86 -11.82 3.44
N SER A 125 -17.82 -12.66 3.83
CA SER A 125 -17.82 -13.42 5.09
C SER A 125 -16.59 -14.32 5.27
N GLY A 126 -16.09 -14.89 4.18
CA GLY A 126 -14.89 -15.72 4.20
C GLY A 126 -13.58 -15.01 4.50
N PHE A 127 -13.57 -13.66 4.61
CA PHE A 127 -12.36 -12.85 4.81
C PHE A 127 -12.45 -11.89 5.99
N VAL A 128 -13.40 -12.10 6.90
CA VAL A 128 -13.58 -11.27 8.11
C VAL A 128 -12.31 -11.28 8.98
N ASP A 129 -11.61 -12.41 9.08
CA ASP A 129 -10.36 -12.52 9.82
C ASP A 129 -9.27 -11.58 9.28
N TYR A 130 -9.22 -11.39 7.95
CA TYR A 130 -8.30 -10.45 7.32
C TYR A 130 -8.66 -8.99 7.64
N LEU A 131 -9.94 -8.65 7.57
CA LEU A 131 -10.41 -7.32 7.93
C LEU A 131 -10.10 -7.01 9.40
N ASN A 132 -10.16 -8.01 10.27
CA ASN A 132 -9.91 -7.89 11.71
C ASN A 132 -8.43 -7.97 12.10
N THR A 133 -7.49 -8.02 11.14
CA THR A 133 -6.05 -7.91 11.47
C THR A 133 -5.73 -6.52 12.01
N GLN A 134 -4.75 -6.44 12.92
CA GLN A 134 -4.36 -5.16 13.55
C GLN A 134 -4.02 -4.08 12.51
N TYR A 135 -3.27 -4.44 11.48
CA TYR A 135 -2.91 -3.50 10.41
C TYR A 135 -4.11 -2.88 9.72
N ILE A 136 -5.10 -3.70 9.33
CA ILE A 136 -6.30 -3.21 8.64
C ILE A 136 -7.18 -2.40 9.59
N GLN A 137 -7.37 -2.86 10.83
CA GLN A 137 -8.14 -2.14 11.84
C GLN A 137 -7.50 -0.78 12.19
N ASP A 138 -6.18 -0.73 12.30
CA ASP A 138 -5.46 0.53 12.52
C ASP A 138 -5.71 1.51 11.35
N LYS A 139 -5.63 1.03 10.10
CA LYS A 139 -5.91 1.88 8.92
C LYS A 139 -7.35 2.39 8.90
N ILE A 140 -8.31 1.54 9.28
CA ILE A 140 -9.74 1.94 9.41
C ILE A 140 -9.91 2.98 10.51
N ALA A 141 -9.29 2.78 11.66
CA ALA A 141 -9.37 3.73 12.77
C ALA A 141 -8.69 5.07 12.43
N CYS A 142 -7.56 5.03 11.72
CA CYS A 142 -6.89 6.24 11.25
C CYS A 142 -7.73 7.02 10.23
N GLN A 143 -8.52 6.35 9.39
CA GLN A 143 -9.42 7.04 8.46
C GLN A 143 -10.38 7.97 9.17
N LYS A 144 -10.94 7.56 10.31
CA LYS A 144 -11.82 8.41 11.10
C LYS A 144 -11.13 9.69 11.58
N ILE A 145 -9.83 9.60 11.93
CA ILE A 145 -9.04 10.78 12.29
C ILE A 145 -8.91 11.74 11.11
N ILE A 146 -8.75 11.19 9.89
CA ILE A 146 -8.63 11.98 8.67
C ILE A 146 -9.96 12.64 8.29
N ASP A 147 -11.07 11.92 8.45
CA ASP A 147 -12.41 12.42 8.13
C ASP A 147 -12.83 13.57 9.05
N ASP A 148 -12.31 13.61 10.29
CA ASP A 148 -12.59 14.65 11.30
C ASP A 148 -11.65 15.87 11.18
N LEU A 149 -10.65 15.86 10.25
CA LEU A 149 -9.70 16.95 10.10
C LEU A 149 -10.33 18.23 9.54
N SER A 150 -9.96 19.36 10.11
CA SER A 150 -10.25 20.69 9.54
C SER A 150 -9.37 21.03 8.33
N VAL A 151 -8.21 20.39 8.21
CA VAL A 151 -7.30 20.53 7.06
C VAL A 151 -7.81 19.71 5.88
N PRO A 152 -7.92 20.28 4.66
CA PRO A 152 -8.24 19.50 3.47
C PRO A 152 -7.29 18.30 3.30
N ALA A 153 -7.85 17.10 3.21
CA ALA A 153 -7.05 15.87 3.22
C ALA A 153 -7.44 14.87 2.14
N THR A 154 -6.46 14.09 1.70
CA THR A 154 -6.65 12.95 0.81
C THR A 154 -6.13 11.67 1.45
N THR A 155 -6.94 10.61 1.39
CA THR A 155 -6.52 9.25 1.71
C THR A 155 -6.26 8.47 0.43
N LEU A 156 -5.06 7.87 0.35
CA LEU A 156 -4.67 7.02 -0.77
C LEU A 156 -4.79 5.55 -0.38
N TYR A 157 -5.78 4.85 -0.92
CA TYR A 157 -5.93 3.41 -0.76
C TYR A 157 -5.02 2.71 -1.78
N LEU A 158 -3.80 2.40 -1.34
CA LEU A 158 -2.79 1.79 -2.20
C LEU A 158 -3.00 0.28 -2.30
N THR A 159 -2.94 -0.25 -3.51
CA THR A 159 -2.86 -1.70 -3.75
C THR A 159 -1.43 -2.20 -3.52
N THR A 160 -1.11 -3.45 -3.82
CA THR A 160 0.26 -3.96 -3.68
C THR A 160 1.19 -3.20 -4.60
N VAL A 161 2.13 -2.43 -4.02
CA VAL A 161 3.04 -1.60 -4.82
C VAL A 161 4.24 -2.42 -5.25
N TYR A 162 4.43 -2.54 -6.57
CA TYR A 162 5.58 -3.17 -7.19
C TYR A 162 6.59 -2.11 -7.61
N GLY A 163 7.85 -2.31 -7.27
CA GLY A 163 8.91 -1.40 -7.66
C GLY A 163 10.24 -1.79 -7.04
N ARG A 164 11.27 -1.07 -7.43
CA ARG A 164 12.62 -1.24 -6.92
C ARG A 164 12.67 -1.08 -5.40
N SER A 165 13.46 -1.90 -4.73
CA SER A 165 13.57 -1.95 -3.26
C SER A 165 12.29 -2.40 -2.55
N MET A 166 11.40 -3.12 -3.25
CA MET A 166 10.28 -3.83 -2.66
C MET A 166 10.78 -4.84 -1.61
N ASP A 167 9.92 -5.19 -0.66
CA ASP A 167 10.24 -6.16 0.41
C ASP A 167 10.86 -7.46 -0.15
N ALA A 168 12.03 -7.84 0.39
CA ALA A 168 12.79 -8.98 -0.08
C ALA A 168 12.00 -10.29 -0.01
N ASN A 169 11.15 -10.49 1.01
CA ASN A 169 10.33 -11.71 1.14
C ASN A 169 9.33 -11.83 -0.01
N VAL A 170 8.76 -10.72 -0.49
CA VAL A 170 7.86 -10.71 -1.64
C VAL A 170 8.62 -11.05 -2.91
N VAL A 171 9.81 -10.43 -3.09
CA VAL A 171 10.69 -10.70 -4.24
C VAL A 171 11.13 -12.17 -4.26
N ASP A 172 11.54 -12.70 -3.12
CA ASP A 172 11.97 -14.10 -2.99
C ASP A 172 10.81 -15.06 -3.21
N GLY A 173 9.60 -14.72 -2.76
CA GLY A 173 8.38 -15.47 -3.05
C GLY A 173 8.08 -15.55 -4.55
N LEU A 174 8.20 -14.43 -5.26
CA LEU A 174 8.04 -14.39 -6.73
C LEU A 174 9.14 -15.21 -7.44
N LYS A 175 10.40 -15.06 -7.02
CA LYS A 175 11.53 -15.84 -7.56
C LYS A 175 11.40 -17.33 -7.25
N GLY A 176 10.81 -17.70 -6.12
CA GLY A 176 10.57 -19.09 -5.72
C GLY A 176 9.75 -19.87 -6.74
N VAL A 177 8.87 -19.20 -7.49
CA VAL A 177 8.12 -19.79 -8.62
C VAL A 177 9.06 -20.32 -9.71
N CYS A 178 10.25 -19.74 -9.83
CA CYS A 178 11.28 -20.10 -10.82
C CYS A 178 12.20 -21.26 -10.36
N GLY A 179 12.04 -21.75 -9.13
CA GLY A 179 12.86 -22.82 -8.55
C GLY A 179 12.89 -24.13 -9.39
N SER A 180 13.62 -25.13 -8.93
CA SER A 180 13.85 -26.39 -9.69
C SER A 180 12.60 -27.28 -9.83
N ASN A 181 11.58 -27.10 -8.95
CA ASN A 181 10.36 -27.90 -9.00
C ASN A 181 9.63 -27.70 -10.35
N PRO A 182 9.32 -28.76 -11.11
CA PRO A 182 8.59 -28.66 -12.38
C PRO A 182 7.12 -28.30 -12.21
N ILE A 183 6.58 -28.42 -10.99
CA ILE A 183 5.19 -28.09 -10.67
C ILE A 183 5.15 -26.77 -9.89
N VAL A 184 4.30 -25.85 -10.34
CA VAL A 184 4.01 -24.58 -9.65
C VAL A 184 2.54 -24.60 -9.22
N LEU A 185 2.33 -24.58 -7.91
CA LEU A 185 0.99 -24.44 -7.34
C LEU A 185 0.66 -22.95 -7.22
N TYR A 186 -0.50 -22.55 -7.69
CA TYR A 186 -0.97 -21.17 -7.57
C TYR A 186 -2.35 -21.07 -6.94
N PRO A 187 -2.62 -20.04 -6.12
CA PRO A 187 -3.94 -19.85 -5.53
C PRO A 187 -4.94 -19.36 -6.61
N PRO A 188 -6.24 -19.67 -6.43
CA PRO A 188 -7.27 -19.42 -7.44
C PRO A 188 -7.70 -17.95 -7.55
N GLY A 189 -7.38 -17.12 -6.56
CA GLY A 189 -7.80 -15.72 -6.49
C GLY A 189 -6.93 -14.77 -7.31
N GLY A 190 -7.03 -13.48 -6.95
CA GLY A 190 -6.29 -12.44 -7.62
C GLY A 190 -6.07 -11.20 -6.74
N SER A 191 -5.23 -10.30 -7.22
CA SER A 191 -4.91 -9.05 -6.53
C SER A 191 -4.73 -7.90 -7.50
N SER A 192 -4.99 -6.70 -7.01
CA SER A 192 -4.57 -5.48 -7.69
C SER A 192 -3.10 -5.21 -7.43
N PHE A 193 -2.44 -4.61 -8.42
CA PHE A 193 -1.10 -4.09 -8.29
C PHE A 193 -1.04 -2.61 -8.65
N LEU A 194 -0.04 -1.92 -8.14
CA LEU A 194 0.29 -0.53 -8.45
C LEU A 194 1.79 -0.46 -8.79
N ASP A 195 2.12 0.07 -9.95
CA ASP A 195 3.52 0.36 -10.28
C ASP A 195 4.01 1.57 -9.48
N LEU A 196 5.20 1.50 -8.92
CA LEU A 196 5.79 2.59 -8.14
C LEU A 196 5.90 3.89 -8.94
N ARG A 197 6.20 3.81 -10.24
CA ARG A 197 6.29 4.99 -11.12
C ARG A 197 4.92 5.62 -11.34
N ASP A 198 3.88 4.80 -11.50
CA ASP A 198 2.48 5.25 -11.57
C ASP A 198 2.05 5.92 -10.26
N PHE A 199 2.47 5.40 -9.13
CA PHE A 199 2.24 6.01 -7.82
C PHE A 199 2.89 7.40 -7.74
N LEU A 200 4.14 7.56 -8.16
CA LEU A 200 4.85 8.85 -8.12
C LEU A 200 4.21 9.88 -9.06
N ILE A 201 3.74 9.45 -10.24
CA ILE A 201 2.95 10.30 -11.15
C ILE A 201 1.64 10.75 -10.49
N ALA A 202 0.93 9.83 -9.83
CA ALA A 202 -0.28 10.16 -9.09
C ALA A 202 0.01 11.18 -7.96
N LEU A 203 1.11 11.01 -7.24
CA LEU A 203 1.52 11.92 -6.17
C LEU A 203 1.73 13.35 -6.69
N ASP A 204 2.39 13.54 -7.83
CA ASP A 204 2.57 14.86 -8.44
C ASP A 204 1.23 15.52 -8.80
N LEU A 205 0.29 14.74 -9.34
CA LEU A 205 -1.07 15.22 -9.65
C LEU A 205 -1.84 15.60 -8.38
N ILE A 206 -1.73 14.80 -7.32
CA ILE A 206 -2.37 15.04 -6.02
C ILE A 206 -1.80 16.31 -5.37
N LEU A 207 -0.48 16.47 -5.34
CA LEU A 207 0.18 17.67 -4.82
C LEU A 207 -0.17 18.94 -5.59
N SER A 208 -0.46 18.80 -6.88
CA SER A 208 -0.86 19.91 -7.75
C SER A 208 -2.33 20.27 -7.60
N LYS A 209 -3.23 19.28 -7.59
CA LYS A 209 -4.68 19.46 -7.62
C LYS A 209 -5.33 19.52 -6.25
N ARG A 210 -4.69 18.93 -5.23
CA ARG A 210 -5.16 18.85 -3.85
C ARG A 210 -6.61 18.37 -3.72
N PRO A 211 -6.95 17.20 -4.30
CA PRO A 211 -8.29 16.65 -4.13
C PRO A 211 -8.56 16.34 -2.66
N THR A 212 -9.82 16.17 -2.28
CA THR A 212 -10.20 15.73 -0.94
C THR A 212 -10.90 14.38 -0.98
N GLY A 213 -10.88 13.69 0.17
CA GLY A 213 -11.50 12.37 0.32
C GLY A 213 -10.58 11.22 -0.09
N GLY A 214 -11.13 10.00 -0.08
CA GLY A 214 -10.38 8.78 -0.38
C GLY A 214 -10.37 8.43 -1.86
N MET A 215 -9.25 7.90 -2.36
CA MET A 215 -9.17 7.34 -3.70
C MET A 215 -8.25 6.11 -3.76
N VAL A 216 -8.64 5.13 -4.55
CA VAL A 216 -7.80 3.97 -4.86
C VAL A 216 -6.76 4.32 -5.91
N LEU A 217 -5.52 3.90 -5.70
CA LEU A 217 -4.49 3.85 -6.73
C LEU A 217 -4.18 2.38 -7.05
N SER A 218 -4.43 1.99 -8.31
CA SER A 218 -4.21 0.65 -8.83
C SER A 218 -3.83 0.73 -10.30
N SER A 219 -2.71 0.08 -10.69
CA SER A 219 -2.32 -0.02 -12.11
C SER A 219 -3.08 -1.13 -12.84
N GLY A 220 -3.68 -2.07 -12.11
CA GLY A 220 -4.50 -3.13 -12.69
C GLY A 220 -4.85 -4.25 -11.73
N ASN A 221 -5.72 -5.12 -12.20
CA ASN A 221 -6.15 -6.34 -11.50
C ASN A 221 -5.56 -7.56 -12.22
N VAL A 222 -5.04 -8.52 -11.49
CA VAL A 222 -4.39 -9.72 -12.03
C VAL A 222 -4.76 -10.96 -11.22
N LEU A 223 -5.06 -12.05 -11.90
CA LEU A 223 -5.14 -13.37 -11.28
C LEU A 223 -3.74 -13.82 -10.84
N PHE A 224 -3.64 -14.56 -9.74
CA PHE A 224 -2.34 -15.11 -9.32
C PHE A 224 -1.74 -16.05 -10.38
N SER A 225 -2.57 -16.77 -11.15
CA SER A 225 -2.09 -17.52 -12.31
C SER A 225 -1.40 -16.62 -13.34
N GLY A 226 -2.00 -15.48 -13.67
CA GLY A 226 -1.42 -14.49 -14.59
C GLY A 226 -0.11 -13.90 -14.08
N LEU A 227 -0.07 -13.55 -12.79
CA LEU A 227 1.15 -13.06 -12.12
C LEU A 227 2.28 -14.09 -12.22
N TYR A 228 2.00 -15.37 -11.90
CA TYR A 228 3.02 -16.42 -11.94
C TYR A 228 3.47 -16.72 -13.38
N HIS A 229 2.55 -16.72 -14.34
CA HIS A 229 2.90 -16.84 -15.75
C HIS A 229 3.83 -15.71 -16.21
N ALA A 230 3.52 -14.45 -15.85
CA ALA A 230 4.36 -13.31 -16.20
C ALA A 230 5.79 -13.44 -15.61
N VAL A 231 5.90 -13.91 -14.37
CA VAL A 231 7.22 -14.21 -13.76
C VAL A 231 7.96 -15.29 -14.54
N LEU A 232 7.30 -16.42 -14.87
CA LEU A 232 7.93 -17.50 -15.61
C LEU A 232 8.33 -17.11 -17.04
N ASP A 233 7.53 -16.24 -17.69
CA ASP A 233 7.83 -15.72 -19.01
C ASP A 233 9.03 -14.76 -19.00
N LEU A 234 9.14 -13.92 -17.96
CA LEU A 234 10.30 -13.04 -17.76
C LEU A 234 11.62 -13.80 -17.68
N TYR A 235 11.59 -14.98 -17.01
CA TYR A 235 12.75 -15.88 -16.91
C TYR A 235 12.87 -16.88 -18.07
N LYS A 236 11.96 -16.84 -19.07
CA LYS A 236 11.94 -17.74 -20.25
C LYS A 236 11.86 -19.25 -19.88
N ILE A 237 11.20 -19.57 -18.78
CA ILE A 237 11.11 -20.97 -18.27
C ILE A 237 9.69 -21.53 -18.22
N ARG A 238 8.68 -20.77 -18.65
CA ARG A 238 7.26 -21.17 -18.57
C ARG A 238 6.97 -22.55 -19.18
N ARG A 239 7.56 -22.87 -20.34
CA ARG A 239 7.35 -24.16 -21.02
C ARG A 239 7.88 -25.37 -20.24
N ARG A 240 8.70 -25.16 -19.23
CA ARG A 240 9.29 -26.22 -18.38
C ARG A 240 8.51 -26.45 -17.09
N LYS A 241 7.40 -25.74 -16.89
CA LYS A 241 6.63 -25.73 -15.65
C LYS A 241 5.18 -26.14 -15.90
N LEU A 242 4.70 -27.07 -15.08
CA LEU A 242 3.29 -27.42 -15.01
C LEU A 242 2.61 -26.55 -13.95
N MET A 243 1.67 -25.71 -14.38
CA MET A 243 0.90 -24.83 -13.50
C MET A 243 -0.36 -25.55 -13.04
N ILE A 244 -0.51 -25.70 -11.72
CA ILE A 244 -1.68 -26.39 -11.12
C ILE A 244 -2.36 -25.44 -10.13
N PRO A 245 -3.67 -25.19 -10.29
CA PRO A 245 -4.42 -24.41 -9.31
C PRO A 245 -4.56 -25.17 -7.99
N ILE A 246 -4.37 -24.46 -6.88
CA ILE A 246 -4.70 -25.00 -5.56
C ILE A 246 -6.24 -25.11 -5.47
N PRO A 247 -6.80 -26.29 -5.13
CA PRO A 247 -8.24 -26.43 -5.02
C PRO A 247 -8.85 -25.46 -4.01
N LEU A 248 -10.02 -24.92 -4.33
CA LEU A 248 -10.71 -23.97 -3.44
C LEU A 248 -11.00 -24.62 -2.06
N GLN A 249 -11.23 -25.92 -2.03
CA GLN A 249 -11.44 -26.72 -0.81
C GLN A 249 -10.22 -26.67 0.15
N ALA A 250 -9.02 -26.41 -0.35
CA ALA A 250 -7.84 -26.24 0.49
C ALA A 250 -7.97 -25.04 1.44
N LYS A 251 -8.84 -24.04 1.13
CA LYS A 251 -9.20 -22.96 2.04
C LYS A 251 -9.71 -23.48 3.39
N VAL A 252 -10.44 -24.58 3.40
CA VAL A 252 -10.98 -25.22 4.61
C VAL A 252 -9.86 -25.62 5.59
N ILE A 253 -8.69 -26.01 5.09
CA ILE A 253 -7.52 -26.35 5.92
C ILE A 253 -7.07 -25.12 6.71
N PHE A 254 -7.13 -23.94 6.11
CA PHE A 254 -6.82 -22.66 6.78
C PHE A 254 -7.93 -22.26 7.77
N ASP A 255 -9.20 -22.58 7.47
CA ASP A 255 -10.34 -22.27 8.33
C ASP A 255 -10.41 -23.16 9.58
N LEU A 256 -10.01 -24.44 9.48
CA LEU A 256 -10.05 -25.41 10.59
C LEU A 256 -9.05 -25.12 11.73
N GLY A 257 -8.27 -24.04 11.62
CA GLY A 257 -7.36 -23.61 12.70
C GLY A 257 -6.20 -24.59 12.97
N CYS A 258 -6.12 -25.71 12.23
CA CYS A 258 -5.04 -26.70 12.36
C CYS A 258 -3.66 -26.08 12.14
N MET A 259 -3.61 -25.00 11.37
CA MET A 259 -2.39 -24.29 11.00
C MET A 259 -1.93 -23.27 12.08
N ARG A 260 -2.78 -22.94 13.06
CA ARG A 260 -2.40 -22.02 14.17
C ARG A 260 -1.26 -22.54 15.03
N LYS A 261 -1.00 -23.86 14.99
CA LYS A 261 0.10 -24.51 15.71
C LYS A 261 1.46 -24.40 15.00
N PHE A 262 1.49 -23.91 13.76
CA PHE A 262 2.74 -23.74 13.01
C PHE A 262 3.23 -22.28 13.09
N PRO A 263 4.36 -22.00 13.77
CA PRO A 263 4.88 -20.63 13.94
C PRO A 263 5.17 -19.90 12.63
N SER A 264 5.43 -20.65 11.54
CA SER A 264 5.67 -20.11 10.20
C SER A 264 4.42 -19.53 9.52
N LEU A 265 3.21 -19.74 10.08
CA LEU A 265 1.93 -19.35 9.51
C LEU A 265 1.26 -18.21 10.31
N LYS A 266 2.05 -17.32 10.89
CA LYS A 266 1.58 -16.15 11.67
C LYS A 266 0.56 -15.28 10.91
N ASN A 267 0.51 -15.38 9.58
CA ASN A 267 -0.32 -14.54 8.71
C ASN A 267 -1.39 -15.33 7.95
N ILE A 268 -2.01 -16.34 8.59
CA ILE A 268 -3.05 -17.18 7.96
C ILE A 268 -4.16 -16.34 7.34
N ALA A 269 -4.63 -15.30 8.03
CA ALA A 269 -5.67 -14.41 7.52
C ALA A 269 -5.27 -13.75 6.19
N VAL A 270 -4.00 -13.36 6.04
CA VAL A 270 -3.47 -12.81 4.78
C VAL A 270 -3.36 -13.90 3.71
N LEU A 271 -2.89 -15.09 4.06
CA LEU A 271 -2.79 -16.21 3.11
C LEU A 271 -4.16 -16.62 2.57
N LYS A 272 -5.20 -16.64 3.41
CA LYS A 272 -6.58 -16.90 2.99
C LYS A 272 -7.04 -15.94 1.89
N THR A 273 -6.60 -14.69 1.90
CA THR A 273 -6.99 -13.72 0.86
C THR A 273 -6.54 -14.11 -0.53
N SER A 274 -5.59 -15.04 -0.67
CA SER A 274 -5.15 -15.55 -1.96
C SER A 274 -6.20 -16.46 -2.64
N PHE A 275 -7.22 -16.90 -1.90
CA PHE A 275 -8.38 -17.64 -2.42
C PHE A 275 -9.55 -16.73 -2.82
N GLY A 276 -9.43 -15.42 -2.59
CA GLY A 276 -10.39 -14.40 -2.99
C GLY A 276 -9.77 -13.35 -3.91
N TYR A 277 -10.55 -12.33 -4.18
CA TYR A 277 -10.19 -11.28 -5.12
C TYR A 277 -10.03 -9.95 -4.38
N LYS A 278 -8.81 -9.43 -4.39
CA LYS A 278 -8.46 -8.07 -3.95
C LYS A 278 -8.40 -7.14 -5.15
N TYR A 279 -9.50 -7.04 -5.88
CA TYR A 279 -9.63 -6.21 -7.08
C TYR A 279 -10.24 -4.86 -6.73
N TYR A 280 -9.56 -3.79 -7.14
CA TYR A 280 -9.96 -2.44 -6.78
C TYR A 280 -9.98 -1.53 -8.01
N SER A 281 -10.96 -0.61 -8.02
CA SER A 281 -11.17 0.35 -9.11
C SER A 281 -10.49 1.68 -8.83
N ALA A 282 -9.67 2.14 -9.76
CA ALA A 282 -9.05 3.46 -9.70
C ALA A 282 -9.89 4.56 -10.40
N GLN A 283 -11.16 4.31 -10.72
CA GLN A 283 -12.01 5.27 -11.43
C GLN A 283 -12.16 6.60 -10.70
N ARG A 284 -12.16 6.60 -9.35
CA ARG A 284 -12.24 7.85 -8.59
C ARG A 284 -10.98 8.69 -8.75
N ALA A 285 -9.80 8.09 -8.77
CA ALA A 285 -8.54 8.79 -9.06
C ALA A 285 -8.55 9.38 -10.47
N GLN A 286 -9.02 8.63 -11.46
CA GLN A 286 -9.17 9.15 -12.83
C GLN A 286 -10.08 10.38 -12.88
N ARG A 287 -11.22 10.35 -12.20
CA ARG A 287 -12.16 11.49 -12.17
C ARG A 287 -11.60 12.70 -11.43
N LEU A 288 -10.98 12.50 -10.25
CA LEU A 288 -10.54 13.62 -9.39
C LEU A 288 -9.24 14.26 -9.87
N ILE A 289 -8.29 13.46 -10.31
CA ILE A 289 -6.96 13.97 -10.67
C ILE A 289 -6.57 13.74 -12.13
N GLY A 290 -7.40 13.08 -12.95
CA GLY A 290 -7.09 12.75 -14.33
C GLY A 290 -5.97 11.71 -14.46
N TRP A 291 -5.76 10.89 -13.42
CA TRP A 291 -4.72 9.89 -13.40
C TRP A 291 -5.17 8.60 -14.08
N SER A 292 -4.28 8.02 -14.86
CA SER A 292 -4.41 6.67 -15.41
C SER A 292 -3.07 5.95 -15.34
N PRO A 293 -3.06 4.65 -15.06
CA PRO A 293 -1.82 3.87 -15.02
C PRO A 293 -1.17 3.82 -16.41
N ARG A 294 0.15 3.76 -16.44
CA ARG A 294 0.96 3.73 -17.67
C ARG A 294 1.77 2.46 -17.81
N TYR A 295 2.03 1.77 -16.69
CA TYR A 295 2.91 0.61 -16.65
C TYR A 295 2.12 -0.68 -16.49
N THR A 296 2.50 -1.68 -17.28
CA THR A 296 1.92 -3.01 -17.23
C THR A 296 2.48 -3.83 -16.07
N LEU A 297 1.87 -4.99 -15.79
CA LEU A 297 2.41 -5.95 -14.83
C LEU A 297 3.84 -6.37 -15.20
N ASP A 298 4.10 -6.63 -16.48
CA ASP A 298 5.42 -7.04 -16.97
C ASP A 298 6.48 -5.95 -16.74
N ASP A 299 6.11 -4.67 -16.92
CA ASP A 299 7.00 -3.55 -16.64
C ASP A 299 7.31 -3.46 -15.15
N SER A 300 6.31 -3.67 -14.30
CA SER A 300 6.46 -3.66 -12.84
C SER A 300 7.32 -4.82 -12.35
N LEU A 301 7.13 -6.02 -12.90
CA LEU A 301 7.94 -7.20 -12.56
C LEU A 301 9.41 -7.06 -12.99
N LYS A 302 9.68 -6.45 -14.15
CA LYS A 302 11.05 -6.14 -14.56
C LYS A 302 11.75 -5.23 -13.54
N GLU A 303 11.07 -4.20 -13.03
CA GLU A 303 11.63 -3.32 -12.00
C GLU A 303 11.91 -4.04 -10.68
N VAL A 304 11.06 -4.99 -10.29
CA VAL A 304 11.20 -5.75 -9.04
C VAL A 304 12.30 -6.79 -9.14
N LEU A 305 12.33 -7.55 -10.23
CA LEU A 305 13.15 -8.75 -10.37
C LEU A 305 14.53 -8.48 -11.02
N ASN A 306 14.66 -7.40 -11.81
CA ASN A 306 15.88 -6.96 -12.48
C ASN A 306 16.17 -5.47 -12.19
N PRO A 307 16.61 -5.10 -10.99
CA PRO A 307 16.73 -3.70 -10.55
C PRO A 307 17.86 -2.89 -11.21
N SER A 308 18.49 -3.38 -12.26
CA SER A 308 19.64 -2.74 -12.92
C SER A 308 19.29 -1.55 -13.82
N THR A 309 18.01 -1.26 -14.06
CA THR A 309 17.59 -0.11 -14.88
C THR A 309 17.54 1.16 -14.02
N PRO A 310 18.15 2.31 -14.41
CA PRO A 310 17.98 3.57 -13.68
C PRO A 310 16.51 3.99 -13.61
N LEU A 311 16.04 4.49 -12.47
CA LEU A 311 14.72 5.11 -12.39
C LEU A 311 14.70 6.38 -13.26
N PRO A 312 13.65 6.63 -14.02
CA PRO A 312 13.50 7.81 -14.85
C PRO A 312 13.51 9.12 -14.04
#